data_35cedd525ca181e10a6b50544e06293f
#
_entry.id   35cedd525ca181e10a6b50544e06293f
#
_cell.length_a   1.000
_cell.length_b   1.000
_cell.length_c   1.000
_cell.angle_alpha   90.00
_cell.angle_beta   90.00
_cell.angle_gamma   90.00
#
_symmetry.space_group_name_H-M   'P 1'
#
loop_
_entity.id
_entity.type
_entity.pdbx_description
1 polymer ?
#
loop_
_entity_poly.entity_id
_entity_poly.type
_entity_poly.pdbx_seq_one_letter_code
_entity_poly.pdbx_strand_id
1 'polypeptide(L)'
;VNTSNKNSLASKIGKFKSQKSVMALVALMTGSAALFSAVDASAHGYVSSPKSRVIQCKENGVENPTHPACIAAKAAGNGGLYTPQEVAIGGVRDDHEDFIPDGKLCSVGRANLAGMDLNRTDWPATSVTPGVRQFVWTNTAAHKTTYFRYYITREGHDLTQPLRWDDLDLIHDSGFADQEWFSYHDVVLPYRTGRHIVYSVWQRNWVLDAAEGFYQCIDVDFGNGGGGSSSSVSSSSSSVVSSSSSDGSNTCAALPDWNSSSVYTSPQQVRHSGKRYQAKWWTQNNNPATNSDVNGVWLDLGSCTGSPISSSSSSSSAVSSVSSSSSSTGTGNCSSPSYVDGSTYADGALVQNGGSEYSCTVGGWCTVGGPYAPGSGWAWTNAWSLVRSCN
;
A
#
# COMPACT_ATOMS: atom_id res chain seq x y z
N VAL A 1 32.90 -36.28 -67.18
CA VAL A 1 34.17 -36.15 -67.86
C VAL A 1 35.09 -35.33 -66.93
N ASN A 2 35.93 -36.12 -66.34
CA ASN A 2 37.37 -35.94 -66.07
C ASN A 2 37.81 -34.97 -64.97
N THR A 3 38.32 -35.55 -63.99
CA THR A 3 39.66 -36.01 -63.52
C THR A 3 40.44 -34.93 -62.79
N SER A 4 40.65 -35.15 -61.55
CA SER A 4 41.91 -35.60 -60.92
C SER A 4 43.10 -34.64 -61.04
N ASN A 5 43.62 -34.09 -59.94
CA ASN A 5 45.00 -34.42 -59.60
C ASN A 5 45.36 -34.07 -58.13
N LYS A 6 45.94 -35.13 -57.54
CA LYS A 6 46.69 -35.06 -56.30
C LYS A 6 48.09 -34.44 -56.60
N ASN A 7 48.63 -33.68 -55.68
CA ASN A 7 50.08 -33.82 -55.40
C ASN A 7 50.43 -33.34 -53.99
N SER A 8 50.87 -34.28 -53.24
CA SER A 8 51.74 -34.34 -52.08
C SER A 8 53.08 -33.56 -52.27
N LEU A 9 53.55 -32.86 -51.30
CA LEU A 9 54.99 -32.92 -50.94
C LEU A 9 55.22 -32.66 -49.47
N ALA A 10 55.90 -33.59 -48.87
CA ALA A 10 56.33 -33.67 -47.50
C ALA A 10 57.64 -32.90 -47.22
N SER A 11 57.92 -32.70 -45.96
CA SER A 11 59.25 -32.59 -45.36
C SER A 11 59.96 -31.23 -45.34
N LYS A 12 60.06 -30.64 -44.14
CA LYS A 12 61.41 -30.56 -43.50
C LYS A 12 61.30 -30.24 -41.99
N ILE A 13 61.85 -31.15 -41.23
CA ILE A 13 62.15 -31.06 -39.82
C ILE A 13 63.26 -30.05 -39.58
N GLY A 14 63.08 -29.11 -38.72
CA GLY A 14 64.11 -28.23 -38.17
C GLY A 14 64.02 -28.17 -36.66
N LYS A 15 64.85 -28.99 -36.03
CA LYS A 15 65.10 -28.91 -34.57
C LYS A 15 65.82 -27.60 -34.25
N PHE A 16 65.30 -26.80 -33.35
CA PHE A 16 66.12 -25.82 -32.61
C PHE A 16 65.87 -25.94 -31.11
N LYS A 17 67.04 -25.94 -30.44
CA LYS A 17 67.23 -26.21 -29.02
C LYS A 17 66.70 -25.07 -28.16
N SER A 18 66.15 -25.50 -27.03
CA SER A 18 66.28 -24.92 -25.68
C SER A 18 66.70 -23.46 -25.55
N GLN A 19 65.80 -22.62 -25.07
CA GLN A 19 66.14 -21.58 -24.12
C GLN A 19 65.11 -21.54 -22.99
N LYS A 20 65.55 -22.15 -21.88
CA LYS A 20 65.01 -21.91 -20.56
C LYS A 20 65.49 -20.50 -20.17
N SER A 21 64.64 -19.56 -20.02
CA SER A 21 64.78 -18.33 -19.25
C SER A 21 63.95 -17.20 -19.84
N VAL A 22 62.61 -17.27 -19.73
CA VAL A 22 61.70 -16.12 -19.62
C VAL A 22 60.35 -16.67 -19.03
N MET A 23 60.43 -17.30 -17.88
CA MET A 23 59.27 -17.64 -17.08
C MET A 23 59.46 -17.05 -15.69
N ALA A 24 59.42 -15.76 -15.57
CA ALA A 24 59.45 -15.14 -14.23
C ALA A 24 59.01 -13.67 -14.22
N LEU A 25 58.10 -13.22 -15.13
CA LEU A 25 57.59 -11.87 -15.02
C LEU A 25 56.18 -11.67 -15.63
N VAL A 26 55.31 -12.67 -15.63
CA VAL A 26 53.88 -12.51 -16.05
C VAL A 26 52.93 -13.07 -14.96
N ALA A 27 53.40 -13.24 -13.75
CA ALA A 27 52.57 -13.76 -12.65
C ALA A 27 52.29 -12.75 -11.56
N LEU A 28 52.14 -11.44 -11.87
CA LEU A 28 51.75 -10.43 -10.86
C LEU A 28 50.82 -9.35 -11.40
N MET A 29 49.95 -9.70 -12.33
CA MET A 29 48.77 -8.87 -12.67
C MET A 29 47.53 -9.70 -12.80
N THR A 30 47.30 -10.67 -11.91
CA THR A 30 45.95 -11.09 -11.59
C THR A 30 45.38 -10.06 -10.63
N GLY A 31 44.99 -8.93 -11.20
CA GLY A 31 44.12 -7.97 -10.52
C GLY A 31 42.95 -8.75 -9.95
N SER A 32 42.75 -8.65 -8.67
CA SER A 32 41.50 -9.04 -8.02
C SER A 32 40.38 -8.33 -8.72
N ALA A 33 39.76 -8.98 -9.73
CA ALA A 33 38.40 -8.69 -10.08
C ALA A 33 37.62 -9.05 -8.82
N ALA A 34 37.44 -8.06 -7.95
CA ALA A 34 36.41 -8.09 -6.95
C ALA A 34 35.13 -8.32 -7.74
N LEU A 35 34.67 -9.53 -7.73
CA LEU A 35 33.29 -9.86 -8.06
C LEU A 35 32.46 -9.08 -7.03
N PHE A 36 32.11 -7.85 -7.35
CA PHE A 36 30.95 -7.22 -6.78
C PHE A 36 29.78 -8.11 -7.24
N SER A 37 29.49 -9.15 -6.45
CA SER A 37 28.16 -9.72 -6.44
C SER A 37 27.28 -8.54 -6.11
N ALA A 38 26.62 -7.97 -7.10
CA ALA A 38 25.47 -7.14 -6.86
C ALA A 38 24.57 -8.01 -6.00
N VAL A 39 24.48 -7.68 -4.72
CA VAL A 39 23.43 -8.20 -3.88
C VAL A 39 22.21 -7.61 -4.55
N ASP A 40 21.48 -8.44 -5.29
CA ASP A 40 20.17 -8.07 -5.79
C ASP A 40 19.36 -7.69 -4.56
N ALA A 41 19.28 -6.39 -4.28
CA ALA A 41 18.43 -5.87 -3.24
C ALA A 41 17.00 -6.19 -3.69
N SER A 42 16.49 -7.33 -3.22
CA SER A 42 15.13 -7.78 -3.54
C SER A 42 14.16 -6.76 -2.99
N ALA A 43 13.43 -6.09 -3.86
CA ALA A 43 12.31 -5.26 -3.46
C ALA A 43 11.20 -6.15 -2.92
N HIS A 44 10.37 -5.61 -2.06
CA HIS A 44 9.22 -6.32 -1.51
C HIS A 44 8.09 -5.35 -1.22
N GLY A 45 6.89 -5.71 -1.59
CA GLY A 45 5.71 -4.90 -1.28
C GLY A 45 4.40 -5.57 -1.66
N TYR A 46 3.32 -5.04 -1.11
CA TYR A 46 1.96 -5.49 -1.37
C TYR A 46 0.95 -4.37 -1.18
N VAL A 47 -0.22 -4.49 -1.78
CA VAL A 47 -1.33 -3.56 -1.54
C VAL A 47 -2.03 -3.93 -0.25
N SER A 48 -1.93 -3.02 0.73
CA SER A 48 -2.50 -3.17 2.07
C SER A 48 -3.90 -2.56 2.20
N SER A 49 -4.25 -1.60 1.35
CA SER A 49 -5.58 -0.98 1.34
C SER A 49 -5.97 -0.49 -0.07
N PRO A 50 -7.12 -0.86 -0.59
CA PRO A 50 -7.90 -2.05 -0.23
C PRO A 50 -7.05 -3.30 -0.27
N LYS A 51 -7.28 -4.25 0.63
CA LYS A 51 -6.41 -5.43 0.77
C LYS A 51 -6.40 -6.28 -0.50
N SER A 52 -5.20 -6.61 -0.94
CA SER A 52 -5.03 -7.53 -2.06
C SER A 52 -5.45 -8.96 -1.70
N ARG A 53 -5.76 -9.77 -2.71
CA ARG A 53 -6.21 -11.15 -2.56
C ARG A 53 -5.25 -11.98 -1.71
N VAL A 54 -3.94 -11.83 -1.94
CA VAL A 54 -2.92 -12.55 -1.18
C VAL A 54 -2.88 -12.13 0.30
N ILE A 55 -3.07 -10.84 0.60
CA ILE A 55 -3.14 -10.32 1.98
C ILE A 55 -4.42 -10.79 2.66
N GLN A 56 -5.57 -10.74 1.97
CA GLN A 56 -6.83 -11.26 2.50
C GLN A 56 -6.68 -12.72 2.96
N CYS A 57 -6.04 -13.56 2.14
CA CYS A 57 -5.85 -14.96 2.48
C CYS A 57 -4.77 -15.18 3.55
N LYS A 58 -3.70 -14.38 3.57
CA LYS A 58 -2.71 -14.42 4.65
C LYS A 58 -3.36 -14.15 6.00
N GLU A 59 -4.16 -13.09 6.10
CA GLU A 59 -4.83 -12.70 7.35
C GLU A 59 -5.97 -13.65 7.73
N ASN A 60 -6.58 -14.32 6.76
CA ASN A 60 -7.57 -15.38 7.02
C ASN A 60 -6.93 -16.62 7.66
N GLY A 61 -5.61 -16.73 7.65
CA GLY A 61 -4.82 -17.80 8.24
C GLY A 61 -4.19 -18.73 7.22
N VAL A 62 -2.86 -18.64 7.08
CA VAL A 62 -2.13 -19.44 6.08
C VAL A 62 -2.27 -20.92 6.33
N GLU A 63 -2.17 -21.34 7.62
CA GLU A 63 -2.24 -22.77 7.98
C GLU A 63 -3.66 -23.33 7.96
N ASN A 64 -4.62 -22.56 8.46
CA ASN A 64 -6.00 -22.99 8.63
C ASN A 64 -6.96 -21.89 8.15
N PRO A 65 -7.00 -21.60 6.84
CA PRO A 65 -7.94 -20.62 6.32
C PRO A 65 -9.38 -21.09 6.53
N THR A 66 -10.25 -20.14 6.80
CA THR A 66 -11.68 -20.39 7.02
C THR A 66 -12.54 -19.93 5.84
N HIS A 67 -12.05 -18.96 5.06
CA HIS A 67 -12.77 -18.46 3.88
C HIS A 67 -12.66 -19.44 2.71
N PRO A 68 -13.77 -19.81 2.02
CA PRO A 68 -13.76 -20.81 0.96
C PRO A 68 -12.75 -20.52 -0.16
N ALA A 69 -12.63 -19.27 -0.58
CA ALA A 69 -11.65 -18.88 -1.62
C ALA A 69 -10.21 -19.09 -1.14
N CYS A 70 -9.90 -18.75 0.11
CA CYS A 70 -8.56 -18.93 0.68
C CYS A 70 -8.21 -20.39 0.95
N ILE A 71 -9.20 -21.22 1.30
CA ILE A 71 -9.05 -22.69 1.38
C ILE A 71 -8.68 -23.25 0.01
N ALA A 72 -9.40 -22.86 -1.03
CA ALA A 72 -9.13 -23.29 -2.39
C ALA A 72 -7.76 -22.79 -2.90
N ALA A 73 -7.43 -21.54 -2.60
CA ALA A 73 -6.14 -20.94 -2.95
C ALA A 73 -4.96 -21.69 -2.30
N LYS A 74 -5.10 -22.03 -1.02
CA LYS A 74 -4.12 -22.86 -0.31
C LYS A 74 -3.94 -24.24 -0.96
N ALA A 75 -5.03 -24.87 -1.33
CA ALA A 75 -4.98 -26.20 -1.98
C ALA A 75 -4.32 -26.17 -3.35
N ALA A 76 -4.44 -25.06 -4.08
CA ALA A 76 -3.83 -24.90 -5.41
C ALA A 76 -2.36 -24.46 -5.37
N GLY A 77 -1.88 -23.89 -4.26
CA GLY A 77 -0.50 -23.47 -4.08
C GLY A 77 -0.39 -22.49 -2.92
N ASN A 78 0.21 -22.90 -1.82
CA ASN A 78 0.16 -22.16 -0.56
C ASN A 78 1.45 -21.40 -0.18
N GLY A 79 2.57 -21.74 -0.81
CA GLY A 79 3.87 -21.18 -0.42
C GLY A 79 3.94 -19.66 -0.46
N GLY A 80 3.26 -19.04 -1.45
CA GLY A 80 3.26 -17.59 -1.61
C GLY A 80 2.42 -16.82 -0.57
N LEU A 81 1.55 -17.48 0.18
CA LEU A 81 0.77 -16.84 1.25
C LEU A 81 1.62 -16.46 2.47
N TYR A 82 2.78 -17.09 2.66
CA TYR A 82 3.72 -16.71 3.72
C TYR A 82 4.45 -15.42 3.38
N THR A 83 4.69 -15.17 2.10
CA THR A 83 5.48 -14.05 1.58
C THR A 83 4.66 -13.22 0.56
N PRO A 84 3.54 -12.59 0.97
CA PRO A 84 2.65 -11.84 0.07
C PRO A 84 3.33 -10.65 -0.59
N GLN A 85 4.45 -10.19 -0.04
CA GLN A 85 5.29 -9.12 -0.56
C GLN A 85 6.14 -9.55 -1.77
N GLU A 86 6.16 -10.86 -2.11
CA GLU A 86 7.01 -11.43 -3.17
C GLU A 86 6.23 -11.85 -4.41
N VAL A 87 5.07 -11.28 -4.66
CA VAL A 87 4.35 -11.48 -5.94
C VAL A 87 5.02 -10.64 -7.00
N ALA A 88 6.13 -11.12 -7.52
CA ALA A 88 7.07 -10.36 -8.34
C ALA A 88 7.72 -11.18 -9.45
N ILE A 89 8.16 -10.48 -10.49
CA ILE A 89 8.99 -11.02 -11.59
C ILE A 89 10.16 -10.06 -11.83
N GLY A 90 11.36 -10.62 -11.86
CA GLY A 90 12.57 -9.91 -12.29
C GLY A 90 12.72 -9.86 -13.82
N GLY A 91 13.46 -8.86 -14.31
CA GLY A 91 13.72 -8.67 -15.74
C GLY A 91 12.66 -7.89 -16.49
N VAL A 92 11.52 -7.64 -15.88
CA VAL A 92 10.40 -6.89 -16.46
C VAL A 92 10.64 -5.39 -16.40
N ARG A 93 10.27 -4.70 -17.46
CA ARG A 93 10.28 -3.23 -17.55
C ARG A 93 8.86 -2.71 -17.74
N ASP A 94 8.51 -2.32 -18.99
CA ASP A 94 7.14 -1.89 -19.34
C ASP A 94 6.41 -2.93 -20.22
N ASP A 95 6.99 -4.10 -20.37
CA ASP A 95 6.58 -5.20 -21.24
C ASP A 95 5.93 -6.35 -20.44
N HIS A 96 5.07 -6.01 -19.48
CA HIS A 96 4.48 -6.96 -18.53
C HIS A 96 3.74 -8.14 -19.20
N GLU A 97 3.05 -7.85 -20.30
CA GLU A 97 2.26 -8.83 -21.05
C GLU A 97 3.13 -9.94 -21.66
N ASP A 98 4.38 -9.61 -22.02
CA ASP A 98 5.34 -10.59 -22.57
C ASP A 98 5.82 -11.59 -21.50
N PHE A 99 5.76 -11.20 -20.21
CA PHE A 99 6.22 -12.00 -19.08
C PHE A 99 5.11 -12.73 -18.35
N ILE A 100 3.90 -12.15 -18.31
CA ILE A 100 2.78 -12.67 -17.54
C ILE A 100 1.65 -13.04 -18.49
N PRO A 101 1.46 -14.35 -18.80
CA PRO A 101 0.43 -14.78 -19.72
C PRO A 101 -0.97 -14.61 -19.12
N ASP A 102 -1.95 -14.50 -20.00
CA ASP A 102 -3.37 -14.50 -19.66
C ASP A 102 -3.74 -15.64 -18.72
N GLY A 103 -4.59 -15.37 -17.75
CA GLY A 103 -5.00 -16.30 -16.70
C GLY A 103 -3.95 -16.52 -15.60
N LYS A 104 -2.84 -15.76 -15.64
CA LYS A 104 -1.75 -15.85 -14.65
C LYS A 104 -1.41 -14.51 -13.99
N LEU A 105 -2.26 -13.52 -14.15
CA LEU A 105 -1.98 -12.16 -13.70
C LEU A 105 -1.80 -12.07 -12.17
N CYS A 106 -2.64 -12.76 -11.39
CA CYS A 106 -2.61 -12.66 -9.92
C CYS A 106 -1.51 -13.50 -9.27
N SER A 107 -1.03 -14.55 -9.95
CA SER A 107 0.10 -15.38 -9.50
C SER A 107 1.42 -14.98 -10.13
N VAL A 108 1.39 -14.14 -11.17
CA VAL A 108 2.52 -13.85 -12.07
C VAL A 108 3.17 -15.11 -12.63
N GLY A 109 2.36 -16.17 -12.85
CA GLY A 109 2.81 -17.47 -13.34
C GLY A 109 3.57 -18.31 -12.30
N ARG A 110 3.71 -17.88 -11.05
CA ARG A 110 4.42 -18.64 -10.01
C ARG A 110 3.55 -19.78 -9.45
N ALA A 111 4.10 -21.00 -9.47
CA ALA A 111 3.37 -22.20 -9.02
C ALA A 111 2.91 -22.13 -7.56
N ASN A 112 3.73 -21.53 -6.67
CA ASN A 112 3.39 -21.36 -5.27
C ASN A 112 2.32 -20.29 -5.01
N LEU A 113 1.90 -19.54 -6.02
CA LEU A 113 0.84 -18.54 -5.99
C LEU A 113 -0.33 -18.90 -6.91
N ALA A 114 -0.30 -20.09 -7.54
CA ALA A 114 -1.31 -20.49 -8.53
C ALA A 114 -2.76 -20.38 -8.02
N GLY A 115 -2.94 -20.50 -6.71
CA GLY A 115 -4.24 -20.30 -6.07
C GLY A 115 -4.80 -18.88 -6.21
N MET A 116 -3.96 -17.88 -6.46
CA MET A 116 -4.40 -16.49 -6.65
C MET A 116 -5.11 -16.28 -8.00
N ASP A 117 -4.88 -17.15 -8.98
CA ASP A 117 -5.53 -17.08 -10.30
C ASP A 117 -6.89 -17.80 -10.35
N LEU A 118 -7.37 -18.37 -9.26
CA LEU A 118 -8.64 -19.11 -9.28
C LEU A 118 -9.80 -18.20 -9.69
N ASN A 119 -10.51 -18.60 -10.74
CA ASN A 119 -11.66 -17.90 -11.31
C ASN A 119 -12.89 -18.11 -10.43
N ARG A 120 -13.09 -17.22 -9.47
CA ARG A 120 -14.09 -17.34 -8.41
C ARG A 120 -14.80 -16.00 -8.17
N THR A 121 -16.08 -16.10 -7.87
CA THR A 121 -16.93 -14.94 -7.53
C THR A 121 -16.98 -14.65 -6.04
N ASP A 122 -16.43 -15.51 -5.20
CA ASP A 122 -16.52 -15.44 -3.74
C ASP A 122 -15.21 -15.01 -3.05
N TRP A 123 -14.26 -14.42 -3.78
CA TRP A 123 -13.09 -13.81 -3.13
C TRP A 123 -13.52 -12.76 -2.09
N PRO A 124 -12.85 -12.64 -0.93
CA PRO A 124 -13.08 -11.51 -0.04
C PRO A 124 -12.89 -10.20 -0.83
N ALA A 125 -13.89 -9.34 -0.82
CA ALA A 125 -13.86 -8.08 -1.58
C ALA A 125 -14.09 -6.88 -0.66
N THR A 126 -13.48 -5.76 -1.03
CA THR A 126 -13.73 -4.48 -0.38
C THR A 126 -14.87 -3.75 -1.08
N SER A 127 -15.89 -3.34 -0.33
CA SER A 127 -16.95 -2.48 -0.87
C SER A 127 -16.37 -1.12 -1.25
N VAL A 128 -16.71 -0.69 -2.46
CA VAL A 128 -16.24 0.57 -3.04
C VAL A 128 -17.39 1.29 -3.75
N THR A 129 -17.19 2.58 -4.00
CA THR A 129 -18.06 3.40 -4.83
C THR A 129 -17.23 4.06 -5.94
N PRO A 130 -17.84 4.43 -7.08
CA PRO A 130 -17.17 5.25 -8.08
C PRO A 130 -16.64 6.56 -7.48
N GLY A 131 -15.54 7.06 -8.01
CA GLY A 131 -14.86 8.27 -7.53
C GLY A 131 -13.52 7.98 -6.90
N VAL A 132 -12.95 8.96 -6.22
CA VAL A 132 -11.61 8.84 -5.63
C VAL A 132 -11.58 7.82 -4.50
N ARG A 133 -10.68 6.86 -4.62
CA ARG A 133 -10.37 5.88 -3.58
C ARG A 133 -8.86 5.83 -3.37
N GLN A 134 -8.42 5.98 -2.12
CA GLN A 134 -7.01 5.80 -1.80
C GLN A 134 -6.63 4.33 -1.77
N PHE A 135 -5.58 4.01 -2.53
CA PHE A 135 -4.87 2.74 -2.48
C PHE A 135 -3.54 2.94 -1.76
N VAL A 136 -3.12 1.93 -1.00
CA VAL A 136 -1.87 1.98 -0.24
C VAL A 136 -1.03 0.75 -0.56
N TRP A 137 0.18 0.98 -1.07
CA TRP A 137 1.23 -0.02 -1.09
C TRP A 137 2.03 0.05 0.20
N THR A 138 2.25 -1.10 0.82
CA THR A 138 3.22 -1.29 1.90
C THR A 138 4.46 -1.92 1.31
N ASN A 139 5.53 -1.15 1.19
CA ASN A 139 6.78 -1.55 0.57
C ASN A 139 7.74 -1.99 1.67
N THR A 140 7.79 -3.29 1.95
CA THR A 140 8.63 -3.86 3.03
C THR A 140 10.12 -3.84 2.71
N ALA A 141 10.47 -3.58 1.45
CA ALA A 141 11.78 -3.16 0.98
C ALA A 141 11.56 -2.10 -0.11
N ALA A 142 11.77 -0.83 0.26
CA ALA A 142 11.44 0.31 -0.59
C ALA A 142 12.54 0.56 -1.62
N HIS A 143 12.14 0.88 -2.85
CA HIS A 143 13.03 1.15 -3.98
C HIS A 143 12.56 2.32 -4.82
N LYS A 144 13.46 2.89 -5.62
CA LYS A 144 13.10 3.88 -6.64
C LYS A 144 12.14 3.26 -7.64
N THR A 145 11.10 4.00 -7.95
CA THR A 145 9.94 3.53 -8.70
C THR A 145 9.87 4.21 -10.05
N THR A 146 9.51 3.47 -11.09
CA THR A 146 9.13 4.04 -12.38
C THR A 146 7.67 4.45 -12.36
N TYR A 147 6.79 3.60 -11.85
CA TYR A 147 5.37 3.88 -11.64
C TYR A 147 4.71 2.86 -10.71
N PHE A 148 3.57 3.29 -10.14
CA PHE A 148 2.50 2.42 -9.68
C PHE A 148 1.33 2.56 -10.64
N ARG A 149 0.95 1.50 -11.32
CA ARG A 149 -0.23 1.46 -12.19
C ARG A 149 -1.36 0.68 -11.56
N TYR A 150 -2.58 1.13 -11.84
CA TYR A 150 -3.80 0.45 -11.44
C TYR A 150 -4.67 0.26 -12.66
N TYR A 151 -5.11 -0.96 -12.83
CA TYR A 151 -6.04 -1.38 -13.86
C TYR A 151 -7.31 -1.90 -13.19
N ILE A 152 -8.43 -1.87 -13.86
CA ILE A 152 -9.68 -2.47 -13.38
C ILE A 152 -10.32 -3.28 -14.48
N THR A 153 -10.97 -4.39 -14.12
CA THR A 153 -11.73 -5.17 -15.10
C THR A 153 -12.83 -4.33 -15.75
N ARG A 154 -13.02 -4.55 -17.06
CA ARG A 154 -14.06 -3.90 -17.82
C ARG A 154 -15.44 -4.26 -17.28
N GLU A 155 -16.42 -3.39 -17.52
CA GLU A 155 -17.81 -3.69 -17.17
C GLU A 155 -18.26 -4.97 -17.88
N GLY A 156 -18.96 -5.85 -17.15
CA GLY A 156 -19.42 -7.13 -17.67
C GLY A 156 -18.36 -8.25 -17.73
N HIS A 157 -17.17 -8.04 -17.17
CA HIS A 157 -16.19 -9.10 -17.05
C HIS A 157 -16.72 -10.28 -16.21
N ASP A 158 -16.63 -11.49 -16.75
CA ASP A 158 -17.05 -12.71 -16.06
C ASP A 158 -15.92 -13.24 -15.16
N LEU A 159 -16.06 -13.06 -13.85
CA LEU A 159 -15.08 -13.51 -12.84
C LEU A 159 -14.88 -15.05 -12.81
N THR A 160 -15.70 -15.81 -13.53
CA THR A 160 -15.52 -17.26 -13.68
C THR A 160 -14.59 -17.63 -14.85
N GLN A 161 -14.15 -16.64 -15.61
CA GLN A 161 -13.17 -16.78 -16.68
C GLN A 161 -11.77 -16.36 -16.23
N PRO A 162 -10.72 -16.89 -16.85
CA PRO A 162 -9.34 -16.43 -16.61
C PRO A 162 -9.19 -14.92 -16.86
N LEU A 163 -8.58 -14.21 -15.92
CA LEU A 163 -8.26 -12.80 -16.09
C LEU A 163 -7.19 -12.62 -17.17
N ARG A 164 -7.46 -11.78 -18.15
CA ARG A 164 -6.55 -11.47 -19.26
C ARG A 164 -6.19 -9.98 -19.25
N TRP A 165 -5.09 -9.63 -19.89
CA TRP A 165 -4.70 -8.23 -20.06
C TRP A 165 -5.76 -7.42 -20.81
N ASP A 166 -6.35 -8.00 -21.85
CA ASP A 166 -7.45 -7.39 -22.62
C ASP A 166 -8.72 -7.12 -21.80
N ASP A 167 -8.88 -7.74 -20.64
CA ASP A 167 -10.01 -7.53 -19.76
C ASP A 167 -9.87 -6.27 -18.88
N LEU A 168 -8.74 -5.58 -18.95
CA LEU A 168 -8.35 -4.51 -18.05
C LEU A 168 -8.36 -3.14 -18.72
N ASP A 169 -8.84 -2.13 -18.00
CA ASP A 169 -8.69 -0.72 -18.33
C ASP A 169 -7.70 -0.08 -17.35
N LEU A 170 -6.70 0.65 -17.84
CA LEU A 170 -5.80 1.45 -17.02
C LEU A 170 -6.58 2.63 -16.42
N ILE A 171 -6.55 2.79 -15.11
CA ILE A 171 -7.27 3.83 -14.37
C ILE A 171 -6.37 4.79 -13.60
N HIS A 172 -5.09 4.45 -13.42
CA HIS A 172 -4.13 5.32 -12.74
C HIS A 172 -2.69 4.94 -13.11
N ASP A 173 -1.84 5.97 -13.25
CA ASP A 173 -0.38 5.86 -13.37
C ASP A 173 0.25 6.97 -12.52
N SER A 174 1.04 6.60 -11.53
CA SER A 174 1.66 7.57 -10.62
C SER A 174 2.84 8.32 -11.22
N GLY A 175 3.45 7.78 -12.28
CA GLY A 175 4.76 8.20 -12.74
C GLY A 175 5.88 7.86 -11.74
N PHE A 176 7.04 8.52 -11.92
CA PHE A 176 8.22 8.28 -11.09
C PHE A 176 8.01 8.67 -9.63
N ALA A 177 8.50 7.81 -8.72
CA ALA A 177 8.53 8.07 -7.29
C ALA A 177 9.88 7.68 -6.68
N ASP A 178 10.26 8.36 -5.60
CA ASP A 178 11.40 7.98 -4.79
C ASP A 178 11.10 6.76 -3.92
N GLN A 179 12.06 6.35 -3.10
CA GLN A 179 11.90 5.24 -2.17
C GLN A 179 10.91 5.61 -1.07
N GLU A 180 9.84 4.83 -0.93
CA GLU A 180 8.79 5.04 0.06
C GLU A 180 8.43 3.70 0.72
N TRP A 181 8.26 3.70 2.04
CA TRP A 181 7.76 2.52 2.77
C TRP A 181 6.26 2.34 2.63
N PHE A 182 5.56 3.46 2.42
CA PHE A 182 4.13 3.48 2.10
C PHE A 182 3.90 4.44 0.95
N SER A 183 3.34 3.93 -0.12
CA SER A 183 2.96 4.75 -1.28
C SER A 183 1.44 4.87 -1.31
N TYR A 184 0.96 6.11 -1.28
CA TYR A 184 -0.47 6.45 -1.23
C TYR A 184 -0.89 6.99 -2.59
N HIS A 185 -1.91 6.37 -3.19
CA HIS A 185 -2.39 6.76 -4.51
C HIS A 185 -3.91 7.01 -4.47
N ASP A 186 -4.32 8.21 -4.82
CA ASP A 186 -5.72 8.57 -4.99
C ASP A 186 -6.17 8.16 -6.40
N VAL A 187 -6.72 6.95 -6.49
CA VAL A 187 -7.16 6.33 -7.75
C VAL A 187 -8.63 6.67 -7.99
N VAL A 188 -8.95 7.18 -9.18
CA VAL A 188 -10.34 7.45 -9.57
C VAL A 188 -10.97 6.16 -10.09
N LEU A 189 -11.77 5.51 -9.28
CA LEU A 189 -12.55 4.35 -9.69
C LEU A 189 -13.65 4.77 -10.66
N PRO A 190 -13.76 4.15 -11.84
CA PRO A 190 -14.83 4.42 -12.78
C PRO A 190 -16.18 3.95 -12.27
N TYR A 191 -17.26 4.36 -12.95
CA TYR A 191 -18.57 3.77 -12.70
C TYR A 191 -18.54 2.29 -13.13
N ARG A 192 -18.86 1.42 -12.18
CA ARG A 192 -18.96 -0.04 -12.36
C ARG A 192 -20.09 -0.56 -11.48
N THR A 193 -20.56 -1.77 -11.76
CA THR A 193 -21.56 -2.48 -10.98
C THR A 193 -21.07 -3.86 -10.59
N GLY A 194 -21.42 -4.32 -9.37
CA GLY A 194 -21.03 -5.64 -8.89
C GLY A 194 -19.55 -5.75 -8.58
N ARG A 195 -19.02 -6.94 -8.78
CA ARG A 195 -17.64 -7.28 -8.38
C ARG A 195 -16.68 -7.11 -9.54
N HIS A 196 -15.54 -6.51 -9.22
CA HIS A 196 -14.43 -6.27 -10.14
C HIS A 196 -13.09 -6.63 -9.49
N ILE A 197 -12.08 -6.82 -10.33
CA ILE A 197 -10.69 -6.97 -9.90
C ILE A 197 -9.96 -5.69 -10.27
N VAL A 198 -9.35 -5.04 -9.29
CA VAL A 198 -8.30 -4.04 -9.53
C VAL A 198 -6.97 -4.77 -9.56
N TYR A 199 -6.24 -4.61 -10.65
CA TYR A 199 -4.89 -5.15 -10.81
C TYR A 199 -3.89 -4.03 -10.64
N SER A 200 -3.01 -4.15 -9.67
CA SER A 200 -2.01 -3.13 -9.37
C SER A 200 -0.61 -3.62 -9.66
N VAL A 201 0.17 -2.77 -10.31
CA VAL A 201 1.56 -3.02 -10.69
C VAL A 201 2.44 -1.97 -10.05
N TRP A 202 3.45 -2.38 -9.31
CA TRP A 202 4.57 -1.55 -8.89
C TRP A 202 5.79 -1.91 -9.71
N GLN A 203 6.30 -0.99 -10.52
CA GLN A 203 7.49 -1.17 -11.35
C GLN A 203 8.67 -0.42 -10.74
N ARG A 204 9.70 -1.16 -10.34
CA ARG A 204 10.99 -0.56 -9.95
C ARG A 204 11.60 0.22 -11.11
N ASN A 205 12.42 1.19 -10.75
CA ASN A 205 13.14 1.97 -11.74
C ASN A 205 14.26 1.14 -12.37
N TRP A 206 14.01 0.64 -13.59
CA TRP A 206 14.97 -0.24 -14.29
C TRP A 206 16.22 0.47 -14.80
N VAL A 207 16.27 1.80 -14.74
CA VAL A 207 17.45 2.59 -15.14
C VAL A 207 18.36 2.85 -13.93
N LEU A 208 17.77 3.18 -12.78
CA LEU A 208 18.49 3.60 -11.58
C LEU A 208 18.63 2.50 -10.53
N ASP A 209 17.90 1.39 -10.67
CA ASP A 209 17.84 0.31 -9.69
C ASP A 209 17.80 -1.06 -10.40
N ALA A 210 16.65 -1.70 -10.52
CA ALA A 210 16.53 -3.00 -11.17
C ALA A 210 15.23 -3.13 -11.98
N ALA A 211 15.28 -3.93 -13.05
CA ALA A 211 14.10 -4.32 -13.81
C ALA A 211 13.33 -5.39 -13.00
N GLU A 212 12.34 -4.99 -12.25
CA GLU A 212 11.50 -5.88 -11.44
C GLU A 212 10.11 -5.27 -11.27
N GLY A 213 9.07 -6.08 -11.47
CA GLY A 213 7.68 -5.70 -11.28
C GLY A 213 7.03 -6.47 -10.14
N PHE A 214 6.18 -5.81 -9.35
CA PHE A 214 5.36 -6.37 -8.28
C PHE A 214 3.89 -6.23 -8.65
N TYR A 215 3.09 -7.25 -8.35
CA TYR A 215 1.74 -7.36 -8.88
C TYR A 215 0.76 -7.79 -7.81
N GLN A 216 -0.42 -7.16 -7.79
CA GLN A 216 -1.44 -7.47 -6.79
C GLN A 216 -2.83 -7.44 -7.41
N CYS A 217 -3.61 -8.51 -7.20
CA CYS A 217 -5.04 -8.53 -7.48
C CYS A 217 -5.82 -8.11 -6.23
N ILE A 218 -6.71 -7.15 -6.38
CA ILE A 218 -7.55 -6.59 -5.33
C ILE A 218 -9.00 -6.76 -5.75
N ASP A 219 -9.76 -7.56 -5.00
CA ASP A 219 -11.19 -7.75 -5.26
C ASP A 219 -11.98 -6.59 -4.65
N VAL A 220 -12.77 -5.94 -5.45
CA VAL A 220 -13.65 -4.83 -5.07
C VAL A 220 -15.10 -5.12 -5.46
N ASP A 221 -16.05 -4.54 -4.71
CA ASP A 221 -17.48 -4.70 -4.96
C ASP A 221 -18.18 -3.34 -4.94
N PHE A 222 -18.67 -2.92 -6.10
CA PHE A 222 -19.45 -1.70 -6.26
C PHE A 222 -20.90 -1.87 -5.83
N GLY A 223 -21.29 -3.08 -5.47
CA GLY A 223 -22.68 -3.41 -5.23
C GLY A 223 -23.52 -3.39 -6.51
N ASN A 224 -24.75 -3.82 -6.40
CA ASN A 224 -25.69 -3.72 -7.51
C ASN A 224 -26.12 -2.26 -7.60
N GLY A 225 -25.79 -1.59 -8.65
CA GLY A 225 -26.28 -0.24 -8.97
C GLY A 225 -27.80 -0.26 -9.10
N GLY A 226 -28.51 -0.22 -7.99
CA GLY A 226 -29.96 -0.20 -7.91
C GLY A 226 -30.62 -1.57 -8.04
N GLY A 227 -30.96 -2.18 -6.92
CA GLY A 227 -32.01 -3.20 -6.81
C GLY A 227 -31.59 -4.65 -6.87
N GLY A 228 -31.82 -5.38 -5.81
CA GLY A 228 -31.99 -6.84 -5.85
C GLY A 228 -31.14 -7.65 -4.89
N SER A 229 -31.79 -8.00 -3.84
CA SER A 229 -31.50 -9.04 -2.86
C SER A 229 -30.88 -10.33 -3.42
N SER A 230 -30.07 -10.97 -2.62
CA SER A 230 -30.26 -12.35 -2.14
C SER A 230 -28.91 -12.91 -1.76
N SER A 231 -28.80 -13.43 -0.69
CA SER A 231 -29.26 -14.49 0.19
C SER A 231 -28.06 -15.17 0.75
N SER A 232 -28.02 -15.23 1.93
CA SER A 232 -28.33 -16.12 3.03
C SER A 232 -27.10 -16.94 3.44
N VAL A 233 -26.87 -17.10 4.74
CA VAL A 233 -27.48 -18.14 5.55
C VAL A 233 -27.35 -17.75 7.02
N SER A 234 -28.50 -17.61 7.68
CA SER A 234 -28.93 -18.13 8.97
C SER A 234 -27.92 -18.29 10.11
N SER A 235 -28.16 -17.75 11.29
CA SER A 235 -29.27 -18.23 12.15
C SER A 235 -29.63 -17.24 13.25
N SER A 236 -30.95 -17.01 13.39
CA SER A 236 -31.79 -16.85 14.60
C SER A 236 -31.30 -15.88 15.69
N SER A 237 -32.08 -14.97 16.23
CA SER A 237 -33.55 -14.94 16.42
C SER A 237 -33.99 -13.52 16.75
N SER A 238 -35.22 -13.20 16.26
CA SER A 238 -36.28 -12.37 16.87
C SER A 238 -35.94 -10.93 17.27
N SER A 239 -36.65 -9.93 16.91
CA SER A 239 -38.04 -9.76 16.50
C SER A 239 -38.27 -8.36 15.95
N VAL A 240 -39.13 -8.29 14.90
CA VAL A 240 -40.13 -7.25 14.49
C VAL A 240 -39.79 -5.77 14.73
N VAL A 241 -39.92 -4.89 13.73
CA VAL A 241 -41.10 -4.43 12.97
C VAL A 241 -40.68 -3.47 11.83
N SER A 242 -41.24 -3.73 10.64
CA SER A 242 -41.73 -2.82 9.62
C SER A 242 -40.94 -1.65 9.05
N SER A 243 -40.61 -1.84 7.79
CA SER A 243 -40.89 -1.02 6.59
C SER A 243 -40.84 0.52 6.69
N SER A 244 -39.97 1.12 5.92
CA SER A 244 -40.36 1.79 4.67
C SER A 244 -39.20 2.52 4.00
N SER A 245 -39.07 2.26 2.70
CA SER A 245 -38.71 3.15 1.59
C SER A 245 -37.58 4.17 1.76
N SER A 246 -36.53 3.89 0.96
CA SER A 246 -35.78 4.82 0.11
C SER A 246 -36.06 6.31 0.28
N ASP A 247 -35.01 7.02 0.72
CA ASP A 247 -34.58 8.26 0.08
C ASP A 247 -33.13 8.51 0.47
N GLY A 248 -32.31 8.92 -0.48
CA GLY A 248 -30.92 9.31 -0.26
C GLY A 248 -30.80 10.56 0.63
N SER A 249 -31.22 10.43 1.87
CA SER A 249 -31.17 11.47 2.88
C SER A 249 -29.93 11.32 3.73
N ASN A 250 -29.09 12.35 3.77
CA ASN A 250 -27.95 12.52 4.66
C ASN A 250 -28.34 12.54 6.15
N THR A 251 -29.16 11.58 6.59
CA THR A 251 -29.62 11.50 7.97
C THR A 251 -28.62 10.77 8.82
N CYS A 252 -28.12 11.41 9.87
CA CYS A 252 -27.28 10.78 10.87
C CYS A 252 -28.06 9.94 11.90
N ALA A 253 -29.36 9.78 11.73
CA ALA A 253 -30.21 9.15 12.74
C ALA A 253 -29.80 7.69 13.06
N ALA A 254 -29.22 6.99 12.09
CA ALA A 254 -28.76 5.61 12.27
C ALA A 254 -27.30 5.50 12.70
N LEU A 255 -26.55 6.61 12.79
CA LEU A 255 -25.16 6.58 13.16
C LEU A 255 -25.00 6.70 14.68
N PRO A 256 -24.06 5.95 15.29
CA PRO A 256 -23.73 6.13 16.69
C PRO A 256 -23.10 7.51 16.94
N ASP A 257 -23.28 8.02 18.13
CA ASP A 257 -22.54 9.20 18.60
C ASP A 257 -21.07 8.83 18.81
N TRP A 258 -20.18 9.75 18.44
CA TRP A 258 -18.77 9.60 18.77
C TRP A 258 -18.54 9.57 20.28
N ASN A 259 -17.68 8.66 20.72
CA ASN A 259 -17.31 8.48 22.13
C ASN A 259 -15.79 8.40 22.27
N SER A 260 -15.21 9.21 23.13
CA SER A 260 -13.75 9.29 23.32
C SER A 260 -13.11 7.98 23.80
N SER A 261 -13.84 7.15 24.52
CA SER A 261 -13.34 5.85 25.02
C SER A 261 -13.44 4.72 24.01
N SER A 262 -14.18 4.90 22.91
CA SER A 262 -14.37 3.89 21.88
C SER A 262 -13.23 3.90 20.87
N VAL A 263 -12.88 2.72 20.39
CA VAL A 263 -11.97 2.54 19.26
C VAL A 263 -12.80 2.55 17.97
N TYR A 264 -12.30 3.29 16.99
CA TYR A 264 -12.88 3.35 15.64
C TYR A 264 -11.83 2.96 14.61
N THR A 265 -12.28 2.26 13.59
CA THR A 265 -11.44 1.84 12.46
C THR A 265 -12.11 2.19 11.15
N SER A 266 -11.35 2.42 10.11
CA SER A 266 -11.90 2.67 8.77
C SER A 266 -12.74 1.46 8.31
N PRO A 267 -13.92 1.68 7.73
CA PRO A 267 -14.62 2.93 7.42
C PRO A 267 -15.76 3.27 8.37
N GLN A 268 -15.62 2.99 9.67
CA GLN A 268 -16.67 3.24 10.66
C GLN A 268 -17.08 4.72 10.69
N GLN A 269 -18.38 4.95 10.73
CA GLN A 269 -18.96 6.29 10.75
C GLN A 269 -19.60 6.59 12.10
N VAL A 270 -19.49 7.85 12.49
CA VAL A 270 -20.09 8.40 13.70
C VAL A 270 -20.72 9.75 13.41
N ARG A 271 -21.65 10.16 14.24
CA ARG A 271 -22.11 11.54 14.28
C ARG A 271 -21.46 12.27 15.45
N HIS A 272 -21.09 13.51 15.25
CA HIS A 272 -20.57 14.40 16.28
C HIS A 272 -20.86 15.85 15.93
N SER A 273 -21.36 16.63 16.89
CA SER A 273 -21.63 18.07 16.71
C SER A 273 -22.47 18.40 15.46
N GLY A 274 -23.50 17.59 15.15
CA GLY A 274 -24.38 17.82 14.02
C GLY A 274 -23.79 17.49 12.66
N LYS A 275 -22.65 16.81 12.61
CA LYS A 275 -21.97 16.35 11.40
C LYS A 275 -21.75 14.85 11.45
N ARG A 276 -21.49 14.29 10.28
CA ARG A 276 -21.14 12.90 10.07
C ARG A 276 -19.65 12.80 9.75
N TYR A 277 -18.95 11.89 10.41
CA TYR A 277 -17.53 11.65 10.23
C TYR A 277 -17.27 10.17 9.98
N GLN A 278 -16.23 9.87 9.20
CA GLN A 278 -15.75 8.51 8.98
C GLN A 278 -14.31 8.39 9.45
N ALA A 279 -14.02 7.36 10.22
CA ALA A 279 -12.64 7.05 10.58
C ALA A 279 -11.84 6.71 9.31
N LYS A 280 -10.70 7.37 9.11
CA LYS A 280 -9.79 7.09 8.00
C LYS A 280 -8.95 5.84 8.27
N TRP A 281 -8.58 5.64 9.53
CA TRP A 281 -7.85 4.48 10.05
C TRP A 281 -8.20 4.25 11.52
N TRP A 282 -7.44 3.44 12.23
CA TRP A 282 -7.63 3.22 13.65
C TRP A 282 -7.50 4.52 14.43
N THR A 283 -8.47 4.84 15.27
CA THR A 283 -8.46 6.03 16.13
C THR A 283 -9.20 5.78 17.43
N GLN A 284 -8.71 6.39 18.50
CA GLN A 284 -9.35 6.43 19.82
C GLN A 284 -9.07 7.80 20.43
N ASN A 285 -10.04 8.38 21.13
CA ASN A 285 -9.92 9.66 21.81
C ASN A 285 -9.65 10.89 20.90
N ASN A 286 -9.66 10.74 19.58
CA ASN A 286 -9.52 11.87 18.65
C ASN A 286 -10.91 12.44 18.33
N ASN A 287 -11.18 13.68 18.79
CA ASN A 287 -12.45 14.33 18.52
C ASN A 287 -12.62 14.63 17.02
N PRO A 288 -13.69 14.14 16.35
CA PRO A 288 -13.88 14.34 14.92
C PRO A 288 -13.92 15.80 14.48
N ALA A 289 -14.47 16.69 15.31
CA ALA A 289 -14.59 18.10 14.93
C ALA A 289 -13.24 18.83 14.86
N THR A 290 -12.21 18.31 15.50
CA THR A 290 -10.87 18.91 15.56
C THR A 290 -9.79 18.07 14.88
N ASN A 291 -10.13 16.87 14.41
CA ASN A 291 -9.19 15.93 13.79
C ASN A 291 -9.72 15.43 12.44
N SER A 292 -10.37 16.32 11.67
CA SER A 292 -10.93 16.03 10.34
C SER A 292 -10.31 16.87 9.22
N ASP A 293 -9.19 17.51 9.46
CA ASP A 293 -8.38 18.17 8.44
C ASP A 293 -7.77 17.16 7.46
N VAL A 294 -6.98 17.64 6.51
CA VAL A 294 -6.35 16.79 5.48
C VAL A 294 -5.52 15.66 6.10
N ASN A 295 -4.87 15.90 7.23
CA ASN A 295 -4.04 14.94 7.95
C ASN A 295 -4.75 14.30 9.15
N GLY A 296 -5.96 14.75 9.47
CA GLY A 296 -6.74 14.25 10.60
C GLY A 296 -7.19 12.80 10.42
N VAL A 297 -7.49 12.14 11.54
CA VAL A 297 -7.92 10.73 11.58
C VAL A 297 -9.36 10.52 11.14
N TRP A 298 -10.11 11.62 10.95
CA TRP A 298 -11.49 11.61 10.52
C TRP A 298 -11.66 12.27 9.15
N LEU A 299 -12.57 11.74 8.36
CA LEU A 299 -13.09 12.37 7.15
C LEU A 299 -14.40 13.05 7.52
N ASP A 300 -14.51 14.36 7.31
CA ASP A 300 -15.77 15.10 7.47
C ASP A 300 -16.67 14.80 6.27
N LEU A 301 -17.80 14.16 6.51
CA LEU A 301 -18.80 13.79 5.50
C LEU A 301 -19.94 14.82 5.40
N GLY A 302 -19.81 15.95 6.10
CA GLY A 302 -20.77 17.05 6.05
C GLY A 302 -21.86 16.99 7.13
N SER A 303 -22.73 18.00 7.11
CA SER A 303 -23.78 18.18 8.10
C SER A 303 -24.86 17.10 8.00
N CYS A 304 -25.40 16.73 9.17
CA CYS A 304 -26.59 15.90 9.26
C CYS A 304 -27.83 16.70 8.83
N THR A 305 -28.51 16.27 7.78
CA THR A 305 -29.80 16.85 7.38
C THR A 305 -30.92 16.10 8.06
N GLY A 306 -31.75 16.81 8.81
CA GLY A 306 -32.95 16.28 9.47
C GLY A 306 -32.78 15.99 10.96
N SER A 307 -32.70 17.00 11.80
CA SER A 307 -33.01 16.91 13.23
C SER A 307 -34.24 17.72 13.55
N PRO A 308 -35.18 17.19 14.33
CA PRO A 308 -36.21 18.03 14.95
C PRO A 308 -35.54 18.89 16.01
N ILE A 309 -35.78 20.17 15.93
CA ILE A 309 -35.42 21.17 16.91
C ILE A 309 -36.15 20.84 18.21
N SER A 310 -35.43 20.53 19.26
CA SER A 310 -35.94 20.67 20.63
C SER A 310 -35.20 21.79 21.31
N SER A 311 -35.89 22.89 21.40
CA SER A 311 -35.56 24.09 22.15
C SER A 311 -35.59 23.83 23.65
N SER A 312 -34.55 24.23 24.34
CA SER A 312 -34.68 24.85 25.66
C SER A 312 -33.40 25.64 25.96
N SER A 313 -33.54 26.85 25.77
CA SER A 313 -33.29 28.12 26.51
C SER A 313 -32.35 28.06 27.70
N SER A 314 -31.45 28.97 27.63
CA SER A 314 -31.04 30.12 28.43
C SER A 314 -29.78 29.82 29.22
N SER A 315 -28.83 30.67 29.39
CA SER A 315 -28.66 32.09 29.29
C SER A 315 -27.20 32.46 29.48
N SER A 316 -26.84 33.49 28.75
CA SER A 316 -25.99 34.64 29.09
C SER A 316 -24.56 34.49 29.61
N SER A 317 -23.73 35.13 28.82
CA SER A 317 -22.70 36.13 29.19
C SER A 317 -21.35 35.64 29.65
N ALA A 318 -20.36 35.78 28.80
CA ALA A 318 -19.37 36.81 28.96
C ALA A 318 -18.37 36.78 27.79
N VAL A 319 -18.26 37.94 27.20
CA VAL A 319 -17.19 38.36 26.30
C VAL A 319 -15.86 38.27 27.06
N SER A 320 -14.91 37.60 26.46
CA SER A 320 -13.51 38.00 26.54
C SER A 320 -12.76 37.56 25.28
N SER A 321 -12.39 38.57 24.62
CA SER A 321 -11.54 38.71 23.48
C SER A 321 -10.18 38.01 23.61
N VAL A 322 -9.62 37.77 22.41
CA VAL A 322 -8.20 37.75 22.02
C VAL A 322 -7.51 36.43 22.32
N SER A 323 -6.89 35.76 21.37
CA SER A 323 -5.89 36.25 20.43
C SER A 323 -5.67 35.17 19.35
N SER A 324 -5.72 35.59 18.14
CA SER A 324 -5.00 34.96 17.03
C SER A 324 -3.52 34.91 17.37
N SER A 325 -2.99 33.73 17.63
CA SER A 325 -1.54 33.51 17.58
C SER A 325 -1.16 32.89 16.28
N SER A 326 -0.84 33.76 15.33
CA SER A 326 0.07 33.46 14.25
C SER A 326 1.31 32.75 14.81
N SER A 327 1.58 31.54 14.32
CA SER A 327 2.83 30.84 14.54
C SER A 327 3.97 31.64 13.87
N SER A 328 4.59 32.55 14.63
CA SER A 328 5.90 33.04 14.29
C SER A 328 6.92 31.97 14.69
N THR A 329 7.64 31.40 13.71
CA THR A 329 8.87 30.68 13.95
C THR A 329 9.89 31.63 14.60
N GLY A 330 9.95 31.62 15.93
CA GLY A 330 10.93 32.37 16.69
C GLY A 330 12.23 31.60 16.77
N THR A 331 13.32 32.18 16.31
CA THR A 331 14.67 31.74 16.64
C THR A 331 14.90 32.01 18.13
N GLY A 332 15.19 30.97 18.92
CA GLY A 332 15.43 31.10 20.37
C GLY A 332 16.19 29.92 20.93
N ASN A 333 16.90 30.11 22.05
CA ASN A 333 17.54 29.02 22.76
C ASN A 333 16.52 27.94 23.14
N CYS A 334 16.75 26.71 22.69
CA CYS A 334 15.96 25.57 23.11
C CYS A 334 16.48 25.02 24.43
N SER A 335 15.56 24.67 25.33
CA SER A 335 15.89 24.11 26.65
C SER A 335 15.42 22.68 26.85
N SER A 336 14.75 22.10 25.87
CA SER A 336 14.28 20.72 25.94
C SER A 336 15.44 19.75 25.88
N PRO A 337 15.28 18.52 26.43
CA PRO A 337 16.31 17.49 26.37
C PRO A 337 16.58 17.08 24.92
N SER A 338 17.80 16.61 24.65
CA SER A 338 18.15 16.02 23.36
C SER A 338 17.32 14.76 23.10
N TYR A 339 16.90 14.59 21.86
CA TYR A 339 16.24 13.37 21.43
C TYR A 339 17.18 12.17 21.59
N VAL A 340 16.66 11.06 22.11
CA VAL A 340 17.38 9.79 22.24
C VAL A 340 16.55 8.71 21.55
N ASP A 341 17.13 8.09 20.54
CA ASP A 341 16.48 7.03 19.79
C ASP A 341 16.11 5.83 20.69
N GLY A 342 14.92 5.28 20.54
CA GLY A 342 14.43 4.17 21.35
C GLY A 342 13.96 4.54 22.76
N SER A 343 13.97 5.82 23.15
CA SER A 343 13.40 6.28 24.41
C SER A 343 11.89 6.43 24.32
N THR A 344 11.20 6.26 25.45
CA THR A 344 9.74 6.43 25.51
C THR A 344 9.38 7.92 25.53
N TYR A 345 8.51 8.34 24.63
CA TYR A 345 7.99 9.70 24.55
C TYR A 345 6.45 9.69 24.62
N ALA A 346 5.90 10.55 25.44
CA ALA A 346 4.47 10.79 25.49
C ALA A 346 4.07 11.91 24.53
N ASP A 347 2.78 11.99 24.21
CA ASP A 347 2.23 13.11 23.47
C ASP A 347 2.55 14.43 24.18
N GLY A 348 2.98 15.44 23.42
CA GLY A 348 3.42 16.73 23.93
C GLY A 348 4.85 16.78 24.46
N ALA A 349 5.59 15.66 24.51
CA ALA A 349 6.99 15.67 24.90
C ALA A 349 7.81 16.57 23.97
N LEU A 350 8.65 17.43 24.54
CA LEU A 350 9.54 18.31 23.79
C LEU A 350 10.96 17.75 23.78
N VAL A 351 11.58 17.75 22.61
CA VAL A 351 12.97 17.31 22.43
C VAL A 351 13.70 18.20 21.43
N GLN A 352 15.03 18.20 21.51
CA GLN A 352 15.89 18.83 20.50
C GLN A 352 16.52 17.76 19.62
N ASN A 353 16.57 18.02 18.31
CA ASN A 353 17.35 17.23 17.37
C ASN A 353 17.78 18.09 16.17
N GLY A 354 19.01 17.93 15.69
CA GLY A 354 19.48 18.63 14.50
C GLY A 354 19.35 20.15 14.52
N GLY A 355 19.53 20.79 15.71
CA GLY A 355 19.43 22.24 15.85
C GLY A 355 17.99 22.78 15.83
N SER A 356 17.01 21.94 16.12
CA SER A 356 15.60 22.33 16.20
C SER A 356 14.90 21.64 17.36
N GLU A 357 13.83 22.25 17.85
CA GLU A 357 12.97 21.73 18.92
C GLU A 357 11.69 21.19 18.32
N TYR A 358 11.30 20.00 18.77
CA TYR A 358 10.15 19.25 18.28
C TYR A 358 9.22 18.89 19.43
N SER A 359 7.93 18.87 19.16
CA SER A 359 6.90 18.34 20.06
C SER A 359 6.38 17.01 19.53
N CYS A 360 6.37 15.99 20.36
CA CYS A 360 5.78 14.71 20.04
C CYS A 360 4.27 14.86 19.86
N THR A 361 3.76 14.42 18.73
CA THR A 361 2.34 14.47 18.39
C THR A 361 1.67 13.09 18.51
N VAL A 362 2.46 12.02 18.42
CA VAL A 362 1.98 10.64 18.56
C VAL A 362 3.02 9.84 19.34
N GLY A 363 2.82 9.74 20.66
CA GLY A 363 3.79 9.17 21.60
C GLY A 363 4.25 7.75 21.25
N GLY A 364 3.34 6.91 20.75
CA GLY A 364 3.69 5.58 20.28
C GLY A 364 4.71 5.60 19.12
N TRP A 365 4.59 6.53 18.18
CA TRP A 365 5.51 6.68 17.06
C TRP A 365 6.79 7.41 17.43
N CYS A 366 6.67 8.40 18.28
CA CYS A 366 7.85 9.10 18.83
C CYS A 366 8.80 8.13 19.54
N THR A 367 8.25 7.10 20.17
CA THR A 367 8.97 6.05 20.91
C THR A 367 9.67 5.05 19.99
N VAL A 368 9.15 4.84 18.77
CA VAL A 368 9.71 3.86 17.81
C VAL A 368 11.12 4.25 17.38
N GLY A 369 11.42 5.54 17.29
CA GLY A 369 12.71 6.04 16.82
C GLY A 369 12.94 5.82 15.32
N GLY A 370 14.20 5.83 14.89
CA GLY A 370 14.61 5.55 13.52
C GLY A 370 13.81 6.32 12.47
N PRO A 371 12.81 5.71 11.81
CA PRO A 371 11.97 6.37 10.81
C PRO A 371 11.28 7.64 11.30
N TYR A 372 10.97 7.67 12.59
CA TYR A 372 10.26 8.78 13.24
C TYR A 372 11.17 9.72 14.04
N ALA A 373 12.50 9.55 13.97
CA ALA A 373 13.43 10.43 14.65
C ALA A 373 13.23 11.89 14.21
N PRO A 374 12.94 12.85 15.12
CA PRO A 374 12.50 14.20 14.79
C PRO A 374 13.52 14.94 13.93
N GLY A 375 13.08 15.48 12.79
CA GLY A 375 13.90 16.26 11.87
C GLY A 375 14.91 15.45 11.03
N SER A 376 15.08 14.15 11.30
CA SER A 376 16.04 13.30 10.60
C SER A 376 15.44 12.00 10.06
N GLY A 377 14.43 11.44 10.72
CA GLY A 377 13.70 10.29 10.21
C GLY A 377 12.84 10.67 9.00
N TRP A 378 12.71 9.79 8.04
CA TRP A 378 11.94 10.07 6.82
C TRP A 378 10.43 10.24 7.06
N ALA A 379 9.89 9.73 8.17
CA ALA A 379 8.50 9.86 8.59
C ALA A 379 8.34 10.71 9.86
N TRP A 380 9.31 11.54 10.21
CA TRP A 380 9.29 12.28 11.46
C TRP A 380 8.06 13.20 11.59
N THR A 381 7.57 13.78 10.51
CA THR A 381 6.38 14.65 10.51
C THR A 381 5.10 13.93 10.92
N ASN A 382 5.08 12.60 10.88
CA ASN A 382 3.94 11.82 11.34
C ASN A 382 3.91 11.66 12.87
N ALA A 383 5.08 11.80 13.50
CA ALA A 383 5.25 11.61 14.93
C ALA A 383 5.50 12.92 15.70
N TRP A 384 6.15 13.89 15.04
CA TRP A 384 6.60 15.13 15.68
C TRP A 384 6.17 16.35 14.87
N SER A 385 5.95 17.45 15.55
CA SER A 385 5.82 18.79 14.94
C SER A 385 7.03 19.63 15.28
N LEU A 386 7.53 20.37 14.29
CA LEU A 386 8.58 21.38 14.50
C LEU A 386 8.02 22.53 15.35
N VAL A 387 8.64 22.82 16.46
CA VAL A 387 8.28 23.94 17.32
C VAL A 387 9.05 25.21 16.93
N ARG A 388 10.37 25.08 16.78
CA ARG A 388 11.26 26.21 16.41
C ARG A 388 12.66 25.70 16.04
N SER A 389 13.43 26.57 15.41
CA SER A 389 14.87 26.36 15.25
C SER A 389 15.60 26.84 16.51
N CYS A 390 16.62 26.12 16.94
CA CYS A 390 17.49 26.46 18.07
C CYS A 390 18.71 27.26 17.58
N ASN A 391 19.13 28.29 18.30
CA ASN A 391 20.36 29.04 18.04
C ASN A 391 21.52 28.45 18.82
#